data_87cd7b8f5ea8ec0179aae42af5c3b88a
#
_entry.id   87cd7b8f5ea8ec0179aae42af5c3b88a
#
_cell.length_a   1.000
_cell.length_b   1.000
_cell.length_c   1.000
_cell.angle_alpha   90.00
_cell.angle_beta   90.00
_cell.angle_gamma   90.00
#
_symmetry.space_group_name_H-M   'P 1'
#
loop_
_entity.id
_entity.type
_entity.pdbx_description
1 polymer ?
#
loop_
_entity_poly.entity_id
_entity_poly.type
_entity_poly.pdbx_seq_one_letter_code
_entity_poly.pdbx_strand_id
1 'polypeptide(L)'
;MTLHPHLYHQLLQYLGQYSHHSDKRHIVTLSWMVVGVLMSQSLHLTEWEPFVISRATKAESYQKRWTRFLQNSRIDEEKFYLPLVMAAIAHWSKHRIYLALDTTVLWNKYCMIHISLVCGGRAIPFLWQIEEHNSATIAFAVYQPLLRKASWLLRHHHDIMLLADRGFANQKLLKWLNQSTWHYCLRIPNDTLVHGIHRWRACPVSQLRTVKGEAKMYHQVRLWESGSEKVNLAHAHPVGVAEPWTVITDEVPTLQTFRQYGLRFRVEELFLDSKSGVFGLTDSRLRTPDKLSRLYLVVAIAILYSTVMGTTVQLSGLRTQVDVHLRRGLSYLKIGLRWLRGAIYKNRKLLSLLPLPNRELERCFASHRAEDDYYERLLFSRIRSLHCSV
;
A
#
# COMPACT_ATOMS: atom_id res chain seq x y z
N MET A 1 -3.92 -1.83 37.30
CA MET A 1 -3.18 -2.87 36.55
C MET A 1 -2.97 -2.35 35.13
N THR A 2 -1.76 -2.08 34.71
CA THR A 2 -1.47 -1.49 33.39
C THR A 2 -1.62 -2.56 32.31
N LEU A 3 -2.47 -2.37 31.31
CA LEU A 3 -2.76 -3.33 30.22
C LEU A 3 -1.71 -3.34 29.10
N HIS A 4 -0.66 -2.49 29.15
CA HIS A 4 0.47 -2.52 28.22
C HIS A 4 1.16 -3.90 28.13
N PRO A 5 1.31 -4.69 29.23
CA PRO A 5 1.85 -6.04 29.14
C PRO A 5 1.03 -6.95 28.23
N HIS A 6 -0.29 -6.86 28.23
CA HIS A 6 -1.13 -7.75 27.40
C HIS A 6 -0.94 -7.47 25.90
N LEU A 7 -0.89 -6.19 25.47
CA LEU A 7 -0.59 -5.86 24.09
C LEU A 7 0.81 -6.31 23.68
N TYR A 8 1.79 -6.09 24.56
CA TYR A 8 3.16 -6.58 24.35
C TYR A 8 3.20 -8.09 24.20
N HIS A 9 2.56 -8.85 25.08
CA HIS A 9 2.54 -10.32 25.01
C HIS A 9 1.85 -10.82 23.75
N GLN A 10 0.74 -10.20 23.32
CA GLN A 10 0.08 -10.57 22.08
C GLN A 10 0.97 -10.28 20.86
N LEU A 11 1.67 -9.13 20.82
CA LEU A 11 2.63 -8.80 19.76
C LEU A 11 3.85 -9.73 19.79
N LEU A 12 4.38 -10.02 20.98
CA LEU A 12 5.52 -10.93 21.14
C LEU A 12 5.16 -12.33 20.63
N GLN A 13 3.97 -12.81 20.95
CA GLN A 13 3.47 -14.09 20.45
C GLN A 13 3.28 -14.05 18.92
N TYR A 14 2.65 -12.99 18.40
CA TYR A 14 2.41 -12.81 16.97
C TYR A 14 3.73 -12.78 16.18
N LEU A 15 4.70 -11.96 16.62
CA LEU A 15 6.02 -11.89 16.01
C LEU A 15 6.80 -13.21 16.18
N GLY A 16 6.75 -13.82 17.34
CA GLY A 16 7.45 -15.08 17.61
C GLY A 16 6.90 -16.29 16.86
N GLN A 17 5.59 -16.29 16.57
CA GLN A 17 4.93 -17.37 15.82
C GLN A 17 5.25 -17.32 14.32
N TYR A 18 5.30 -16.12 13.72
CA TYR A 18 5.39 -15.99 12.28
C TYR A 18 6.76 -15.52 11.79
N SER A 19 7.52 -14.74 12.57
CA SER A 19 8.84 -14.27 12.17
C SER A 19 9.85 -15.40 11.99
N HIS A 20 10.64 -15.35 10.92
CA HIS A 20 11.76 -16.27 10.69
C HIS A 20 13.07 -15.78 11.34
N HIS A 21 13.02 -14.73 12.16
CA HIS A 21 14.19 -14.21 12.85
C HIS A 21 14.50 -15.02 14.11
N SER A 22 15.75 -15.45 14.27
CA SER A 22 16.15 -16.41 15.31
C SER A 22 16.49 -15.77 16.67
N ASP A 23 16.94 -14.50 16.70
CA ASP A 23 17.33 -13.84 17.95
C ASP A 23 16.11 -13.28 18.71
N LYS A 24 15.73 -13.99 19.77
CA LYS A 24 14.60 -13.60 20.65
C LYS A 24 14.74 -12.20 21.24
N ARG A 25 15.96 -11.69 21.48
CA ARG A 25 16.18 -10.35 22.02
C ARG A 25 15.76 -9.27 21.01
N HIS A 26 15.95 -9.54 19.73
CA HIS A 26 15.49 -8.63 18.67
C HIS A 26 13.94 -8.65 18.57
N ILE A 27 13.30 -9.82 18.66
CA ILE A 27 11.84 -9.95 18.67
C ILE A 27 11.25 -9.19 19.86
N VAL A 28 11.81 -9.36 21.06
CA VAL A 28 11.42 -8.63 22.28
C VAL A 28 11.54 -7.11 22.09
N THR A 29 12.67 -6.66 21.50
CA THR A 29 12.90 -5.23 21.28
C THR A 29 11.93 -4.66 20.26
N LEU A 30 11.74 -5.36 19.14
CA LEU A 30 10.78 -4.97 18.10
C LEU A 30 9.34 -4.92 18.62
N SER A 31 8.93 -5.91 19.43
CA SER A 31 7.59 -5.91 20.05
C SER A 31 7.35 -4.64 20.86
N TRP A 32 8.33 -4.20 21.69
CA TRP A 32 8.21 -2.97 22.45
C TRP A 32 8.24 -1.72 21.58
N MET A 33 9.03 -1.69 20.49
CA MET A 33 9.02 -0.58 19.54
C MET A 33 7.64 -0.45 18.89
N VAL A 34 7.03 -1.57 18.47
CA VAL A 34 5.67 -1.58 17.90
C VAL A 34 4.63 -1.12 18.93
N VAL A 35 4.71 -1.57 20.20
CA VAL A 35 3.84 -1.04 21.27
C VAL A 35 4.01 0.47 21.39
N GLY A 36 5.25 0.95 21.45
CA GLY A 36 5.55 2.39 21.52
C GLY A 36 4.88 3.18 20.41
N VAL A 37 5.03 2.73 19.16
CA VAL A 37 4.43 3.38 17.98
C VAL A 37 2.90 3.32 18.00
N LEU A 38 2.30 2.19 18.34
CA LEU A 38 0.84 2.03 18.40
C LEU A 38 0.21 2.94 19.46
N MET A 39 0.89 3.15 20.57
CA MET A 39 0.36 3.91 21.70
C MET A 39 0.62 5.41 21.58
N SER A 40 1.84 5.82 21.19
CA SER A 40 2.19 7.23 20.99
C SER A 40 1.65 7.78 19.67
N GLN A 41 1.49 6.93 18.63
CA GLN A 41 1.24 7.35 17.25
C GLN A 41 2.32 8.32 16.74
N SER A 42 3.56 8.10 17.14
CA SER A 42 4.71 8.93 16.82
C SER A 42 5.94 8.06 16.58
N LEU A 43 6.84 8.53 15.73
CA LEU A 43 8.16 7.92 15.49
C LEU A 43 9.30 8.64 16.20
N HIS A 44 8.99 9.56 17.09
CA HIS A 44 9.96 10.08 18.03
C HIS A 44 10.30 9.04 19.10
N LEU A 45 11.53 8.54 19.09
CA LEU A 45 11.96 7.44 19.96
C LEU A 45 11.79 7.73 21.47
N THR A 46 11.79 9.00 21.84
CA THR A 46 11.59 9.46 23.22
C THR A 46 10.14 9.34 23.68
N GLU A 47 9.19 9.37 22.76
CA GLU A 47 7.75 9.29 23.08
C GLU A 47 7.27 7.86 23.34
N TRP A 48 8.11 6.85 23.11
CA TRP A 48 7.74 5.45 23.33
C TRP A 48 7.96 5.02 24.80
N GLU A 49 8.82 5.72 25.53
CA GLU A 49 9.23 5.34 26.88
C GLU A 49 8.03 5.13 27.83
N PRO A 50 7.00 6.00 27.90
CA PRO A 50 5.87 5.83 28.81
C PRO A 50 5.06 4.55 28.62
N PHE A 51 5.19 3.91 27.45
CA PHE A 51 4.44 2.72 27.06
C PHE A 51 5.25 1.43 27.18
N VAL A 52 6.51 1.51 27.59
CA VAL A 52 7.45 0.39 27.57
C VAL A 52 7.87 0.01 28.97
N ILE A 53 7.58 -1.22 29.38
CA ILE A 53 8.03 -1.74 30.66
C ILE A 53 9.46 -2.26 30.54
N SER A 54 10.35 -1.72 31.33
CA SER A 54 11.77 -2.10 31.37
C SER A 54 12.33 -1.93 32.76
N ARG A 55 13.48 -2.56 33.03
CA ARG A 55 14.28 -2.32 34.23
C ARG A 55 15.09 -1.00 34.16
N ALA A 56 15.13 -0.35 33.00
CA ALA A 56 15.79 0.91 32.83
C ALA A 56 15.06 2.02 33.61
N THR A 57 15.79 2.86 34.32
CA THR A 57 15.28 4.00 35.06
C THR A 57 15.55 5.34 34.37
N LYS A 58 16.43 5.33 33.33
CA LYS A 58 16.82 6.55 32.60
C LYS A 58 16.23 6.53 31.19
N ALA A 59 15.60 7.61 30.77
CA ALA A 59 15.05 7.79 29.42
C ALA A 59 16.11 7.53 28.32
N GLU A 60 17.36 7.94 28.56
CA GLU A 60 18.48 7.68 27.65
C GLU A 60 18.70 6.19 27.36
N SER A 61 18.48 5.33 28.36
CA SER A 61 18.68 3.88 28.22
C SER A 61 17.67 3.25 27.24
N TYR A 62 16.42 3.75 27.23
CA TYR A 62 15.40 3.36 26.26
C TYR A 62 15.81 3.82 24.86
N GLN A 63 16.16 5.09 24.70
CA GLN A 63 16.57 5.64 23.42
C GLN A 63 17.80 4.91 22.84
N LYS A 64 18.82 4.62 23.67
CA LYS A 64 19.99 3.83 23.26
C LYS A 64 19.60 2.42 22.80
N ARG A 65 18.63 1.79 23.44
CA ARG A 65 18.13 0.46 23.04
C ARG A 65 17.51 0.50 21.65
N TRP A 66 16.64 1.48 21.38
CA TRP A 66 16.00 1.65 20.05
C TRP A 66 17.04 1.99 18.99
N THR A 67 17.94 2.90 19.27
CA THR A 67 19.02 3.30 18.37
C THR A 67 19.90 2.11 17.99
N ARG A 68 20.28 1.28 18.96
CA ARG A 68 21.07 0.07 18.71
C ARG A 68 20.31 -0.92 17.80
N PHE A 69 19.02 -1.10 18.00
CA PHE A 69 18.21 -1.94 17.12
C PHE A 69 18.21 -1.42 15.69
N LEU A 70 17.96 -0.11 15.50
CA LEU A 70 17.91 0.53 14.19
C LEU A 70 19.28 0.58 13.48
N GLN A 71 20.38 0.50 14.23
CA GLN A 71 21.75 0.48 13.69
C GLN A 71 22.26 -0.94 13.43
N ASN A 72 21.59 -1.96 13.93
CA ASN A 72 22.08 -3.33 13.87
C ASN A 72 21.87 -3.93 12.49
N SER A 73 22.96 -4.19 11.76
CA SER A 73 22.93 -4.81 10.43
C SER A 73 22.40 -6.28 10.40
N ARG A 74 22.28 -6.92 11.57
CA ARG A 74 21.69 -8.26 11.68
C ARG A 74 20.14 -8.24 11.68
N ILE A 75 19.55 -7.04 11.76
CA ILE A 75 18.10 -6.88 11.60
C ILE A 75 17.77 -6.97 10.12
N ASP A 76 17.17 -8.07 9.75
CA ASP A 76 16.68 -8.36 8.40
C ASP A 76 15.17 -8.11 8.40
N GLU A 77 14.74 -7.02 7.78
CA GLU A 77 13.35 -6.55 7.76
C GLU A 77 12.42 -7.61 7.16
N GLU A 78 12.91 -8.32 6.17
CA GLU A 78 12.14 -9.33 5.46
C GLU A 78 11.87 -10.56 6.32
N LYS A 79 12.85 -11.03 7.07
CA LYS A 79 12.67 -12.16 8.00
C LYS A 79 11.67 -11.85 9.10
N PHE A 80 11.52 -10.58 9.46
CA PHE A 80 10.49 -10.16 10.41
C PHE A 80 9.13 -9.98 9.75
N TYR A 81 9.07 -9.27 8.62
CA TYR A 81 7.81 -8.76 8.10
C TYR A 81 7.11 -9.70 7.11
N LEU A 82 7.86 -10.30 6.18
CA LEU A 82 7.25 -11.11 5.11
C LEU A 82 6.42 -12.28 5.64
N PRO A 83 6.87 -13.06 6.64
CA PRO A 83 6.05 -14.13 7.17
C PRO A 83 4.74 -13.65 7.80
N LEU A 84 4.73 -12.44 8.41
CA LEU A 84 3.53 -11.85 9.00
C LEU A 84 2.50 -11.49 7.92
N VAL A 85 2.93 -10.80 6.87
CA VAL A 85 2.01 -10.40 5.81
C VAL A 85 1.56 -11.60 4.98
N MET A 86 2.44 -12.57 4.72
CA MET A 86 2.06 -13.82 4.03
C MET A 86 1.05 -14.64 4.84
N ALA A 87 1.21 -14.74 6.16
CA ALA A 87 0.24 -15.38 7.03
C ALA A 87 -1.11 -14.63 7.02
N ALA A 88 -1.09 -13.30 7.02
CA ALA A 88 -2.31 -12.49 6.98
C ALA A 88 -3.13 -12.70 5.68
N ILE A 89 -2.47 -12.99 4.56
CA ILE A 89 -3.12 -13.20 3.24
C ILE A 89 -3.19 -14.66 2.81
N ALA A 90 -2.84 -15.61 3.67
CA ALA A 90 -2.71 -17.04 3.31
C ALA A 90 -3.96 -17.64 2.63
N HIS A 91 -5.15 -17.12 2.92
CA HIS A 91 -6.42 -17.58 2.34
C HIS A 91 -6.88 -16.81 1.08
N TRP A 92 -6.02 -15.92 0.53
CA TRP A 92 -6.35 -15.14 -0.67
C TRP A 92 -6.10 -15.88 -1.99
N SER A 93 -5.65 -17.12 -1.98
CA SER A 93 -5.22 -17.87 -3.17
C SER A 93 -6.24 -17.96 -4.31
N LYS A 94 -7.54 -17.86 -4.01
CA LYS A 94 -8.64 -17.92 -4.98
C LYS A 94 -9.15 -16.54 -5.42
N HIS A 95 -8.48 -15.47 -5.02
CA HIS A 95 -8.94 -14.11 -5.26
C HIS A 95 -7.86 -13.29 -5.93
N ARG A 96 -8.26 -12.33 -6.78
CA ARG A 96 -7.33 -11.38 -7.37
C ARG A 96 -6.62 -10.57 -6.30
N ILE A 97 -5.29 -10.54 -6.38
CA ILE A 97 -4.44 -9.69 -5.57
C ILE A 97 -4.10 -8.43 -6.36
N TYR A 98 -4.40 -7.28 -5.80
CA TYR A 98 -3.98 -6.00 -6.36
C TYR A 98 -2.74 -5.52 -5.64
N LEU A 99 -1.67 -5.29 -6.42
CA LEU A 99 -0.41 -4.70 -5.96
C LEU A 99 -0.32 -3.28 -6.50
N ALA A 100 -0.08 -2.31 -5.63
CA ALA A 100 0.23 -0.94 -6.05
C ALA A 100 1.74 -0.70 -5.95
N LEU A 101 2.37 -0.36 -7.08
CA LEU A 101 3.76 0.09 -7.16
C LEU A 101 3.76 1.61 -7.20
N ASP A 102 4.44 2.22 -6.24
CA ASP A 102 4.54 3.66 -6.16
C ASP A 102 5.82 4.10 -5.42
N THR A 103 6.15 5.38 -5.50
CA THR A 103 7.29 5.99 -4.80
C THR A 103 6.86 7.17 -3.97
N THR A 104 7.60 7.40 -2.89
CA THR A 104 7.44 8.62 -2.11
C THR A 104 8.80 9.16 -1.69
N VAL A 105 8.97 10.48 -1.76
CA VAL A 105 10.22 11.14 -1.39
C VAL A 105 10.12 11.68 0.03
N LEU A 106 11.18 11.45 0.81
CA LEU A 106 11.37 11.95 2.17
C LEU A 106 12.48 13.01 2.15
N TRP A 107 12.19 14.20 2.66
CA TRP A 107 13.10 15.36 2.80
C TRP A 107 13.88 15.73 1.53
N ASN A 108 13.31 15.48 0.35
CA ASN A 108 13.98 15.67 -0.95
C ASN A 108 15.35 14.98 -1.05
N LYS A 109 15.54 13.89 -0.31
CA LYS A 109 16.82 13.17 -0.22
C LYS A 109 16.70 11.67 -0.38
N TYR A 110 15.62 11.08 0.12
CA TYR A 110 15.41 9.63 0.07
C TYR A 110 14.14 9.29 -0.68
N CYS A 111 14.25 8.42 -1.65
CA CYS A 111 13.11 7.85 -2.36
C CYS A 111 12.79 6.47 -1.77
N MET A 112 11.59 6.30 -1.26
CA MET A 112 11.06 5.01 -0.86
C MET A 112 10.24 4.45 -2.01
N ILE A 113 10.70 3.34 -2.58
CA ILE A 113 10.00 2.54 -3.57
C ILE A 113 9.16 1.52 -2.83
N HIS A 114 7.91 1.37 -3.20
CA HIS A 114 6.97 0.60 -2.42
C HIS A 114 6.10 -0.29 -3.31
N ILE A 115 6.00 -1.57 -2.97
CA ILE A 115 4.96 -2.47 -3.44
C ILE A 115 4.01 -2.71 -2.27
N SER A 116 2.73 -2.37 -2.45
CA SER A 116 1.71 -2.47 -1.42
C SER A 116 0.61 -3.42 -1.84
N LEU A 117 0.04 -4.16 -0.90
CA LEU A 117 -1.18 -4.94 -1.09
C LEU A 117 -2.39 -4.03 -0.87
N VAL A 118 -3.27 -3.94 -1.86
CA VAL A 118 -4.53 -3.21 -1.73
C VAL A 118 -5.56 -4.10 -1.05
N CYS A 119 -6.03 -3.70 0.11
CA CYS A 119 -7.04 -4.42 0.88
C CYS A 119 -7.86 -3.48 1.77
N GLY A 120 -9.09 -3.87 2.07
CA GLY A 120 -9.92 -3.18 3.04
C GLY A 120 -10.18 -1.69 2.76
N GLY A 121 -10.12 -1.27 1.49
CA GLY A 121 -10.25 0.13 1.09
C GLY A 121 -9.01 0.99 1.35
N ARG A 122 -7.87 0.36 1.69
CA ARG A 122 -6.56 0.95 1.92
C ARG A 122 -5.48 0.11 1.24
N ALA A 123 -4.22 0.44 1.49
CA ALA A 123 -3.09 -0.42 1.16
C ALA A 123 -2.31 -0.74 2.44
N ILE A 124 -1.69 -1.91 2.47
CA ILE A 124 -0.73 -2.31 3.50
C ILE A 124 0.64 -2.52 2.86
N PRO A 125 1.75 -2.27 3.58
CA PRO A 125 3.08 -2.56 3.08
C PRO A 125 3.20 -4.03 2.65
N PHE A 126 3.92 -4.28 1.55
CA PHE A 126 4.31 -5.63 1.16
C PHE A 126 5.83 -5.73 1.04
N LEU A 127 6.42 -4.94 0.16
CA LEU A 127 7.85 -4.79 -0.01
C LEU A 127 8.21 -3.31 -0.14
N TRP A 128 9.39 -2.93 0.34
CA TRP A 128 9.93 -1.58 0.17
C TRP A 128 11.43 -1.59 0.00
N GLN A 129 11.92 -0.52 -0.58
CA GLN A 129 13.34 -0.21 -0.74
C GLN A 129 13.53 1.28 -0.59
N ILE A 130 14.56 1.71 0.12
CA ILE A 130 14.86 3.13 0.32
C ILE A 130 16.19 3.43 -0.33
N GLU A 131 16.18 4.37 -1.27
CA GLU A 131 17.34 4.84 -2.00
C GLU A 131 17.69 6.28 -1.61
N GLU A 132 18.97 6.62 -1.63
CA GLU A 132 19.39 8.01 -1.54
C GLU A 132 19.22 8.68 -2.91
N HIS A 133 18.01 9.21 -3.13
CA HIS A 133 17.57 9.78 -4.40
C HIS A 133 16.50 10.86 -4.16
N ASN A 134 16.66 12.01 -4.79
CA ASN A 134 15.82 13.18 -4.54
C ASN A 134 14.55 13.27 -5.43
N SER A 135 14.35 12.32 -6.33
CA SER A 135 13.20 12.28 -7.25
C SER A 135 12.34 11.04 -7.02
N ALA A 136 11.05 11.17 -7.28
CA ALA A 136 10.10 10.04 -7.33
C ALA A 136 10.25 9.20 -8.61
N THR A 137 10.95 9.71 -9.64
CA THR A 137 11.17 8.97 -10.89
C THR A 137 12.39 8.07 -10.74
N ILE A 138 12.19 6.78 -10.84
CA ILE A 138 13.21 5.74 -10.61
C ILE A 138 13.35 4.85 -11.84
N ALA A 139 14.59 4.53 -12.22
CA ALA A 139 14.87 3.62 -13.33
C ALA A 139 14.38 2.19 -13.02
N PHE A 140 13.89 1.49 -14.06
CA PHE A 140 13.37 0.11 -13.92
C PHE A 140 14.35 -0.83 -13.24
N ALA A 141 15.65 -0.74 -13.55
CA ALA A 141 16.67 -1.60 -12.96
C ALA A 141 16.75 -1.51 -11.42
N VAL A 142 16.35 -0.38 -10.83
CA VAL A 142 16.40 -0.19 -9.37
C VAL A 142 15.27 -0.95 -8.68
N TYR A 143 14.06 -0.95 -9.24
CA TYR A 143 12.91 -1.61 -8.61
C TYR A 143 12.60 -3.02 -9.17
N GLN A 144 13.27 -3.43 -10.26
CA GLN A 144 13.12 -4.79 -10.80
C GLN A 144 13.38 -5.90 -9.76
N PRO A 145 14.40 -5.80 -8.87
CA PRO A 145 14.61 -6.79 -7.82
C PRO A 145 13.40 -6.94 -6.88
N LEU A 146 12.73 -5.83 -6.53
CA LEU A 146 11.50 -5.86 -5.74
C LEU A 146 10.38 -6.62 -6.45
N LEU A 147 10.18 -6.37 -7.75
CA LEU A 147 9.16 -7.07 -8.56
C LEU A 147 9.46 -8.57 -8.64
N ARG A 148 10.72 -8.96 -8.87
CA ARG A 148 11.13 -10.37 -8.89
C ARG A 148 10.86 -11.06 -7.55
N LYS A 149 11.16 -10.37 -6.44
CA LYS A 149 10.91 -10.88 -5.11
C LYS A 149 9.40 -11.02 -4.85
N ALA A 150 8.60 -10.01 -5.19
CA ALA A 150 7.15 -10.09 -5.08
C ALA A 150 6.58 -11.26 -5.89
N SER A 151 7.07 -11.48 -7.11
CA SER A 151 6.67 -12.58 -7.98
C SER A 151 7.01 -13.94 -7.35
N TRP A 152 8.19 -14.08 -6.76
CA TRP A 152 8.57 -15.32 -6.07
C TRP A 152 7.72 -15.59 -4.82
N LEU A 153 7.45 -14.56 -4.01
CA LEU A 153 6.62 -14.68 -2.81
C LEU A 153 5.18 -15.07 -3.14
N LEU A 154 4.63 -14.51 -4.22
CA LEU A 154 3.26 -14.74 -4.64
C LEU A 154 3.11 -15.84 -5.72
N ARG A 155 4.13 -16.67 -5.94
CA ARG A 155 4.14 -17.70 -7.00
C ARG A 155 2.99 -18.73 -6.95
N HIS A 156 2.35 -18.87 -5.80
CA HIS A 156 1.20 -19.74 -5.60
C HIS A 156 -0.16 -19.04 -5.78
N HIS A 157 -0.14 -17.73 -6.08
CA HIS A 157 -1.32 -16.95 -6.42
C HIS A 157 -1.40 -16.79 -7.93
N HIS A 158 -2.54 -17.14 -8.53
CA HIS A 158 -2.69 -17.21 -9.98
C HIS A 158 -3.27 -15.95 -10.62
N ASP A 159 -3.84 -15.05 -9.82
CA ASP A 159 -4.50 -13.83 -10.30
C ASP A 159 -3.94 -12.61 -9.55
N ILE A 160 -2.92 -12.00 -10.13
CA ILE A 160 -2.24 -10.84 -9.58
C ILE A 160 -2.31 -9.70 -10.59
N MET A 161 -2.74 -8.52 -10.16
CA MET A 161 -2.77 -7.32 -10.99
C MET A 161 -1.86 -6.24 -10.41
N LEU A 162 -0.86 -5.82 -11.19
CA LEU A 162 -0.01 -4.69 -10.85
C LEU A 162 -0.66 -3.37 -11.28
N LEU A 163 -0.76 -2.44 -10.34
CA LEU A 163 -1.23 -1.08 -10.53
C LEU A 163 -0.04 -0.12 -10.37
N ALA A 164 0.18 0.77 -11.35
CA ALA A 164 1.23 1.77 -11.22
C ALA A 164 0.87 3.08 -11.94
N ASP A 165 1.49 4.16 -11.49
CA ASP A 165 1.32 5.49 -12.07
C ASP A 165 2.15 5.65 -13.35
N ARG A 166 1.90 6.73 -14.07
CA ARG A 166 2.56 7.13 -15.33
C ARG A 166 4.09 7.19 -15.21
N GLY A 167 4.64 7.45 -14.02
CA GLY A 167 6.07 7.46 -13.78
C GLY A 167 6.74 6.09 -13.93
N PHE A 168 5.97 5.00 -13.83
CA PHE A 168 6.44 3.63 -14.02
C PHE A 168 6.16 3.07 -15.41
N ALA A 169 5.37 3.75 -16.24
CA ALA A 169 5.00 3.27 -17.57
C ALA A 169 6.20 3.39 -18.52
N ASN A 170 6.99 2.34 -18.60
CA ASN A 170 8.14 2.23 -19.52
C ASN A 170 8.19 0.84 -20.18
N GLN A 171 8.87 0.79 -21.31
CA GLN A 171 8.97 -0.42 -22.15
C GLN A 171 9.59 -1.61 -21.38
N LYS A 172 10.56 -1.37 -20.49
CA LYS A 172 11.23 -2.45 -19.74
C LYS A 172 10.28 -3.10 -18.73
N LEU A 173 9.47 -2.30 -18.03
CA LEU A 173 8.45 -2.84 -17.13
C LEU A 173 7.40 -3.64 -17.91
N LEU A 174 6.92 -3.10 -19.04
CA LEU A 174 5.90 -3.80 -19.83
C LEU A 174 6.42 -5.12 -20.40
N LYS A 175 7.66 -5.16 -20.89
CA LYS A 175 8.30 -6.42 -21.31
C LYS A 175 8.40 -7.43 -20.15
N TRP A 176 8.75 -6.98 -18.97
CA TRP A 176 8.80 -7.84 -17.78
C TRP A 176 7.41 -8.39 -17.43
N LEU A 177 6.37 -7.54 -17.47
CA LEU A 177 4.98 -7.94 -17.21
C LEU A 177 4.47 -8.94 -18.24
N ASN A 178 4.73 -8.71 -19.53
CA ASN A 178 4.36 -9.63 -20.62
C ASN A 178 5.06 -11.01 -20.53
N GLN A 179 6.22 -11.09 -19.84
CA GLN A 179 6.92 -12.33 -19.55
C GLN A 179 6.49 -12.99 -18.23
N SER A 180 5.78 -12.26 -17.40
CA SER A 180 5.24 -12.73 -16.12
C SER A 180 3.82 -13.27 -16.32
N THR A 181 3.28 -13.89 -15.28
CA THR A 181 1.87 -14.30 -15.22
C THR A 181 0.96 -13.22 -14.63
N TRP A 182 1.49 -12.02 -14.42
CA TRP A 182 0.77 -10.93 -13.78
C TRP A 182 0.00 -10.11 -14.81
N HIS A 183 -1.24 -9.80 -14.46
CA HIS A 183 -2.02 -8.76 -15.12
C HIS A 183 -1.52 -7.37 -14.69
N TYR A 184 -1.84 -6.38 -15.48
CA TYR A 184 -1.48 -5.00 -15.15
C TYR A 184 -2.56 -3.99 -15.53
N CYS A 185 -2.53 -2.86 -14.81
CA CYS A 185 -3.33 -1.70 -15.11
C CYS A 185 -2.46 -0.46 -14.80
N LEU A 186 -1.85 0.12 -15.85
CA LEU A 186 -0.85 1.18 -15.73
C LEU A 186 -1.35 2.46 -16.40
N ARG A 187 -1.22 3.60 -15.72
CA ARG A 187 -1.43 4.89 -16.37
C ARG A 187 -0.21 5.23 -17.22
N ILE A 188 -0.42 5.79 -18.41
CA ILE A 188 0.66 6.21 -19.31
C ILE A 188 0.74 7.73 -19.43
N PRO A 189 1.94 8.29 -19.72
CA PRO A 189 2.13 9.71 -19.99
C PRO A 189 1.36 10.19 -21.22
N ASN A 190 1.04 11.48 -21.24
CA ASN A 190 0.25 12.08 -22.33
C ASN A 190 1.04 12.24 -23.65
N ASP A 191 2.37 12.19 -23.61
CA ASP A 191 3.28 12.22 -24.74
C ASP A 191 3.56 10.84 -25.34
N THR A 192 3.09 9.77 -24.69
CA THR A 192 3.25 8.40 -25.19
C THR A 192 2.62 8.26 -26.59
N LEU A 193 3.39 7.78 -27.55
CA LEU A 193 2.91 7.49 -28.90
C LEU A 193 2.10 6.20 -28.93
N VAL A 194 0.94 6.26 -29.57
CA VAL A 194 0.02 5.14 -29.77
C VAL A 194 -0.21 4.92 -31.26
N HIS A 195 0.00 3.69 -31.70
CA HIS A 195 -0.23 3.23 -33.06
C HIS A 195 -1.50 2.40 -33.16
N GLY A 196 -2.14 2.38 -34.33
CA GLY A 196 -3.32 1.57 -34.61
C GLY A 196 -4.64 2.32 -34.39
N ILE A 197 -4.63 3.51 -33.77
CA ILE A 197 -5.82 4.33 -33.63
C ILE A 197 -6.14 5.08 -34.94
N HIS A 198 -5.13 5.61 -35.59
CA HIS A 198 -5.20 6.19 -36.92
C HIS A 198 -4.51 5.28 -37.93
N ARG A 199 -5.14 5.13 -39.09
CA ARG A 199 -4.73 4.13 -40.11
C ARG A 199 -3.26 4.24 -40.54
N TRP A 200 -2.69 5.44 -40.54
CA TRP A 200 -1.39 5.69 -41.19
C TRP A 200 -0.32 6.33 -40.30
N ARG A 201 -0.64 6.70 -39.06
CA ARG A 201 0.33 7.36 -38.17
C ARG A 201 0.09 7.07 -36.71
N ALA A 202 1.19 7.08 -35.96
CA ALA A 202 1.12 7.19 -34.51
C ALA A 202 0.60 8.57 -34.09
N CYS A 203 -0.07 8.62 -32.98
CA CYS A 203 -0.47 9.87 -32.33
C CYS A 203 -0.14 9.84 -30.83
N PRO A 204 0.29 10.93 -30.23
CA PRO A 204 0.47 10.98 -28.79
C PRO A 204 -0.90 10.88 -28.07
N VAL A 205 -0.89 10.33 -26.88
CA VAL A 205 -2.09 10.16 -26.02
C VAL A 205 -2.85 11.48 -25.86
N SER A 206 -2.15 12.62 -25.78
CA SER A 206 -2.74 13.96 -25.68
C SER A 206 -3.68 14.33 -26.84
N GLN A 207 -3.57 13.64 -27.99
CA GLN A 207 -4.48 13.83 -29.13
C GLN A 207 -5.75 12.96 -29.06
N LEU A 208 -5.84 12.03 -28.09
CA LEU A 208 -7.04 11.25 -27.85
C LEU A 208 -8.10 12.13 -27.20
N ARG A 209 -8.96 12.71 -28.02
CA ARG A 209 -10.01 13.62 -27.54
C ARG A 209 -11.16 12.83 -26.91
N THR A 210 -11.50 13.16 -25.67
CA THR A 210 -12.70 12.72 -24.97
C THR A 210 -13.35 13.91 -24.29
N VAL A 211 -14.67 13.95 -24.29
CA VAL A 211 -15.43 14.93 -23.50
C VAL A 211 -15.65 14.38 -22.09
N LYS A 212 -15.97 15.26 -21.14
CA LYS A 212 -16.32 14.82 -19.78
C LYS A 212 -17.47 13.82 -19.81
N GLY A 213 -17.34 12.72 -19.07
CA GLY A 213 -18.31 11.62 -19.05
C GLY A 213 -18.18 10.63 -20.22
N GLU A 214 -17.17 10.76 -21.09
CA GLU A 214 -16.92 9.81 -22.18
C GLU A 214 -15.79 8.85 -21.84
N ALA A 215 -15.95 7.58 -22.22
CA ALA A 215 -14.90 6.56 -22.17
C ALA A 215 -14.75 5.89 -23.54
N LYS A 216 -13.51 5.69 -23.98
CA LYS A 216 -13.12 5.00 -25.22
C LYS A 216 -12.20 3.85 -24.89
N MET A 217 -12.53 2.69 -25.44
CA MET A 217 -11.76 1.45 -25.28
C MET A 217 -11.12 1.11 -26.61
N TYR A 218 -9.80 0.98 -26.63
CA TYR A 218 -9.01 0.64 -27.81
C TYR A 218 -8.37 -0.73 -27.61
N HIS A 219 -8.56 -1.63 -28.58
CA HIS A 219 -8.05 -2.98 -28.52
C HIS A 219 -6.79 -3.12 -29.37
N GLN A 220 -5.77 -3.82 -28.85
CA GLN A 220 -4.56 -4.20 -29.59
C GLN A 220 -3.79 -3.01 -30.19
N VAL A 221 -3.74 -1.88 -29.48
CA VAL A 221 -2.88 -0.75 -29.87
C VAL A 221 -1.41 -1.08 -29.62
N ARG A 222 -0.51 -0.39 -30.30
CA ARG A 222 0.93 -0.50 -30.06
C ARG A 222 1.47 0.79 -29.48
N LEU A 223 2.44 0.70 -28.60
CA LEU A 223 2.98 1.85 -27.87
C LEU A 223 4.41 2.18 -28.29
N TRP A 224 4.78 3.43 -28.01
CA TRP A 224 6.09 4.06 -28.24
C TRP A 224 6.50 4.13 -29.73
N GLU A 225 7.62 4.77 -30.00
CA GLU A 225 8.12 4.93 -31.37
C GLU A 225 8.33 3.58 -32.08
N SER A 226 8.82 2.58 -31.33
CA SER A 226 9.08 1.24 -31.87
C SER A 226 7.82 0.48 -32.26
N GLY A 227 6.65 0.84 -31.73
CA GLY A 227 5.40 0.09 -31.92
C GLY A 227 5.49 -1.38 -31.51
N SER A 228 6.45 -1.73 -30.64
CA SER A 228 6.78 -3.12 -30.33
C SER A 228 5.82 -3.79 -29.34
N GLU A 229 5.23 -3.01 -28.44
CA GLU A 229 4.40 -3.56 -27.36
C GLU A 229 2.92 -3.41 -27.69
N LYS A 230 2.22 -4.54 -27.82
CA LYS A 230 0.77 -4.61 -27.99
C LYS A 230 0.10 -4.58 -26.64
N VAL A 231 -0.89 -3.69 -26.47
CA VAL A 231 -1.68 -3.54 -25.25
C VAL A 231 -3.12 -3.19 -25.59
N ASN A 232 -4.00 -3.32 -24.61
CA ASN A 232 -5.31 -2.71 -24.65
C ASN A 232 -5.26 -1.37 -23.90
N LEU A 233 -6.01 -0.38 -24.36
CA LEU A 233 -5.99 0.98 -23.84
C LEU A 233 -7.40 1.44 -23.51
N ALA A 234 -7.60 1.93 -22.29
CA ALA A 234 -8.79 2.62 -21.86
C ALA A 234 -8.48 4.11 -21.65
N HIS A 235 -9.22 4.98 -22.35
CA HIS A 235 -9.08 6.41 -22.25
C HIS A 235 -10.40 7.03 -21.85
N ALA A 236 -10.44 7.78 -20.76
CA ALA A 236 -11.68 8.38 -20.26
C ALA A 236 -11.43 9.72 -19.60
N HIS A 237 -12.46 10.58 -19.68
CA HIS A 237 -12.50 11.81 -18.91
C HIS A 237 -13.68 11.74 -17.92
N PRO A 238 -13.50 11.16 -16.70
CA PRO A 238 -14.54 11.11 -15.70
C PRO A 238 -15.01 12.52 -15.30
N VAL A 239 -16.29 12.68 -14.96
CA VAL A 239 -16.90 14.00 -14.68
C VAL A 239 -16.18 14.76 -13.55
N GLY A 240 -15.81 14.07 -12.48
CA GLY A 240 -15.17 14.65 -11.29
C GLY A 240 -13.65 14.76 -11.34
N VAL A 241 -13.01 14.59 -12.53
CA VAL A 241 -11.54 14.57 -12.66
C VAL A 241 -11.08 15.69 -13.58
N ALA A 242 -10.00 16.38 -13.20
CA ALA A 242 -9.45 17.50 -13.96
C ALA A 242 -8.82 17.06 -15.29
N GLU A 243 -8.12 15.91 -15.31
CA GLU A 243 -7.40 15.40 -16.47
C GLU A 243 -7.96 14.03 -16.90
N PRO A 244 -7.99 13.73 -18.21
CA PRO A 244 -8.31 12.39 -18.70
C PRO A 244 -7.38 11.33 -18.11
N TRP A 245 -7.91 10.14 -17.93
CA TRP A 245 -7.13 8.95 -17.56
C TRP A 245 -6.88 8.11 -18.79
N THR A 246 -5.62 7.84 -19.08
CA THR A 246 -5.20 6.89 -20.09
C THR A 246 -4.49 5.73 -19.43
N VAL A 247 -5.11 4.57 -19.49
CA VAL A 247 -4.67 3.38 -18.77
C VAL A 247 -4.48 2.25 -19.76
N ILE A 248 -3.37 1.52 -19.66
CA ILE A 248 -3.08 0.32 -20.44
C ILE A 248 -3.26 -0.93 -19.57
N THR A 249 -3.68 -2.01 -20.20
CA THR A 249 -3.91 -3.31 -19.58
C THR A 249 -3.70 -4.42 -20.58
N ASP A 250 -3.38 -5.63 -20.12
CA ASP A 250 -3.39 -6.87 -20.92
C ASP A 250 -4.81 -7.44 -21.09
N GLU A 251 -5.72 -7.11 -20.18
CA GLU A 251 -7.12 -7.54 -20.22
C GLU A 251 -7.95 -6.72 -21.22
N VAL A 252 -9.09 -7.28 -21.63
CA VAL A 252 -10.08 -6.55 -22.44
C VAL A 252 -10.56 -5.30 -21.66
N PRO A 253 -10.37 -4.09 -22.19
CA PRO A 253 -10.65 -2.88 -21.44
C PRO A 253 -12.16 -2.64 -21.33
N THR A 254 -12.58 -2.31 -20.12
CA THR A 254 -13.98 -2.01 -19.78
C THR A 254 -14.03 -0.84 -18.80
N LEU A 255 -15.20 -0.43 -18.38
CA LEU A 255 -15.31 0.56 -17.28
C LEU A 255 -14.71 0.04 -15.97
N GLN A 256 -14.65 -1.28 -15.81
CA GLN A 256 -13.99 -1.89 -14.64
C GLN A 256 -12.48 -1.58 -14.61
N THR A 257 -11.83 -1.41 -15.77
CA THR A 257 -10.41 -1.02 -15.87
C THR A 257 -10.12 0.28 -15.11
N PHE A 258 -11.01 1.27 -15.19
CA PHE A 258 -10.84 2.53 -14.43
C PHE A 258 -11.07 2.34 -12.94
N ARG A 259 -11.98 1.45 -12.54
CA ARG A 259 -12.20 1.12 -11.12
C ARG A 259 -10.99 0.37 -10.56
N GLN A 260 -10.42 -0.55 -11.31
CA GLN A 260 -9.20 -1.27 -10.94
C GLN A 260 -8.03 -0.30 -10.80
N TYR A 261 -7.81 0.57 -11.79
CA TYR A 261 -6.78 1.61 -11.69
C TYR A 261 -7.00 2.53 -10.49
N GLY A 262 -8.23 2.90 -10.20
CA GLY A 262 -8.61 3.70 -9.03
C GLY A 262 -8.16 3.12 -7.68
N LEU A 263 -7.96 1.81 -7.60
CA LEU A 263 -7.44 1.14 -6.41
C LEU A 263 -5.97 1.55 -6.11
N ARG A 264 -5.21 1.99 -7.12
CA ARG A 264 -3.85 2.51 -6.92
C ARG A 264 -3.80 3.64 -5.89
N PHE A 265 -4.78 4.52 -5.89
CA PHE A 265 -4.80 5.67 -4.97
C PHE A 265 -4.80 5.27 -3.48
N ARG A 266 -5.03 3.98 -3.17
CA ARG A 266 -4.94 3.48 -1.79
C ARG A 266 -3.52 3.50 -1.23
N VAL A 267 -2.48 3.50 -2.09
CA VAL A 267 -1.09 3.65 -1.65
C VAL A 267 -0.79 5.09 -1.19
N GLU A 268 -1.42 6.10 -1.79
CA GLU A 268 -1.25 7.49 -1.36
C GLU A 268 -1.75 7.70 0.08
N GLU A 269 -2.85 7.03 0.42
CA GLU A 269 -3.37 7.02 1.79
C GLU A 269 -2.44 6.27 2.76
N LEU A 270 -1.77 5.19 2.31
CA LEU A 270 -0.74 4.51 3.09
C LEU A 270 0.46 5.43 3.33
N PHE A 271 0.89 6.18 2.32
CA PHE A 271 1.97 7.16 2.48
C PHE A 271 1.57 8.29 3.43
N LEU A 272 0.34 8.78 3.35
CA LEU A 272 -0.16 9.77 4.28
C LEU A 272 -0.14 9.24 5.72
N ASP A 273 -0.70 8.06 5.96
CA ASP A 273 -0.74 7.43 7.28
C ASP A 273 0.67 7.20 7.85
N SER A 274 1.63 6.83 6.99
CA SER A 274 3.03 6.57 7.40
C SER A 274 3.81 7.85 7.65
N LYS A 275 3.68 8.88 6.78
CA LYS A 275 4.52 10.08 6.77
C LYS A 275 4.10 11.13 7.80
N SER A 276 2.85 11.54 7.79
CA SER A 276 2.38 12.69 8.57
C SER A 276 1.02 12.49 9.25
N GLY A 277 0.20 11.54 8.76
CA GLY A 277 -1.19 11.43 9.20
C GLY A 277 -1.38 10.64 10.49
N VAL A 278 -0.58 9.60 10.72
CA VAL A 278 -0.71 8.73 11.90
C VAL A 278 0.62 8.54 12.62
N PHE A 279 1.71 8.22 11.91
CA PHE A 279 2.96 7.79 12.53
C PHE A 279 4.09 8.82 12.47
N GLY A 280 4.08 9.76 11.51
CA GLY A 280 5.06 10.86 11.46
C GLY A 280 6.47 10.41 11.04
N LEU A 281 6.60 9.59 9.96
CA LEU A 281 7.93 9.17 9.46
C LEU A 281 8.80 10.35 9.06
N THR A 282 8.20 11.44 8.59
CA THR A 282 8.91 12.68 8.25
C THR A 282 9.47 13.43 9.45
N ASP A 283 8.98 13.15 10.66
CA ASP A 283 9.43 13.78 11.88
C ASP A 283 10.64 13.05 12.49
N SER A 284 10.99 11.87 11.95
CA SER A 284 12.16 11.13 12.40
C SER A 284 13.46 11.88 12.05
N ARG A 285 14.48 11.72 12.90
CA ARG A 285 15.81 12.31 12.70
C ARG A 285 16.81 11.36 12.04
N LEU A 286 16.35 10.20 11.58
CA LEU A 286 17.22 9.23 10.90
C LEU A 286 17.58 9.74 9.50
N ARG A 287 18.83 9.51 9.10
CA ARG A 287 19.38 10.06 7.85
C ARG A 287 20.26 9.04 7.12
N THR A 288 19.89 7.77 7.15
CA THR A 288 20.51 6.73 6.30
C THR A 288 19.44 5.76 5.83
N PRO A 289 19.50 5.25 4.59
CA PRO A 289 18.51 4.33 4.03
C PRO A 289 18.22 3.12 4.93
N ASP A 290 19.28 2.45 5.42
CA ASP A 290 19.15 1.26 6.26
C ASP A 290 18.42 1.51 7.57
N LYS A 291 18.73 2.62 8.27
CA LYS A 291 18.05 2.95 9.53
C LYS A 291 16.59 3.34 9.28
N LEU A 292 16.32 4.05 8.18
CA LEU A 292 14.97 4.38 7.76
C LEU A 292 14.17 3.13 7.40
N SER A 293 14.78 2.17 6.70
CA SER A 293 14.16 0.89 6.38
C SER A 293 13.78 0.11 7.64
N ARG A 294 14.69 0.03 8.62
CA ARG A 294 14.40 -0.63 9.91
C ARG A 294 13.37 0.13 10.75
N LEU A 295 13.33 1.46 10.67
CA LEU A 295 12.24 2.23 11.30
C LEU A 295 10.92 1.96 10.58
N TYR A 296 10.95 1.88 9.25
CA TYR A 296 9.76 1.56 8.47
C TYR A 296 9.25 0.13 8.72
N LEU A 297 10.12 -0.83 9.06
CA LEU A 297 9.70 -2.15 9.55
C LEU A 297 8.75 -2.03 10.75
N VAL A 298 9.07 -1.17 11.71
CA VAL A 298 8.21 -0.96 12.90
C VAL A 298 6.86 -0.38 12.48
N VAL A 299 6.86 0.58 11.56
CA VAL A 299 5.64 1.18 10.99
C VAL A 299 4.82 0.14 10.22
N ALA A 300 5.46 -0.66 9.38
CA ALA A 300 4.81 -1.68 8.57
C ALA A 300 4.09 -2.73 9.44
N ILE A 301 4.73 -3.17 10.52
CA ILE A 301 4.10 -4.07 11.50
C ILE A 301 2.94 -3.37 12.22
N ALA A 302 3.11 -2.11 12.62
CA ALA A 302 2.04 -1.35 13.27
C ALA A 302 0.82 -1.17 12.36
N ILE A 303 1.03 -0.89 11.06
CA ILE A 303 -0.03 -0.79 10.05
C ILE A 303 -0.73 -2.13 9.86
N LEU A 304 0.03 -3.20 9.62
CA LEU A 304 -0.54 -4.54 9.41
C LEU A 304 -1.35 -4.97 10.62
N TYR A 305 -0.75 -4.93 11.81
CA TYR A 305 -1.39 -5.35 13.05
C TYR A 305 -2.66 -4.56 13.36
N SER A 306 -2.61 -3.22 13.22
CA SER A 306 -3.78 -2.37 13.43
C SER A 306 -4.86 -2.59 12.39
N THR A 307 -4.50 -2.84 11.12
CA THR A 307 -5.47 -3.11 10.06
C THR A 307 -6.17 -4.46 10.31
N VAL A 308 -5.41 -5.50 10.66
CA VAL A 308 -5.97 -6.82 11.03
C VAL A 308 -6.87 -6.69 12.29
N MET A 309 -6.44 -5.96 13.30
CA MET A 309 -7.27 -5.68 14.48
C MET A 309 -8.56 -4.94 14.09
N GLY A 310 -8.48 -3.94 13.22
CA GLY A 310 -9.64 -3.17 12.78
C GLY A 310 -10.65 -3.98 11.98
N THR A 311 -10.19 -4.87 11.10
CA THR A 311 -11.06 -5.81 10.39
C THR A 311 -11.65 -6.86 11.34
N THR A 312 -10.89 -7.31 12.33
CA THR A 312 -11.38 -8.18 13.42
C THR A 312 -12.50 -7.51 14.22
N VAL A 313 -12.33 -6.26 14.60
CA VAL A 313 -13.37 -5.46 15.29
C VAL A 313 -14.64 -5.33 14.46
N GLN A 314 -14.51 -5.09 13.15
CA GLN A 314 -15.64 -5.04 12.22
C GLN A 314 -16.36 -6.38 12.14
N LEU A 315 -15.62 -7.47 11.93
CA LEU A 315 -16.16 -8.83 11.81
C LEU A 315 -16.82 -9.33 13.11
N SER A 316 -16.34 -8.85 14.26
CA SER A 316 -16.93 -9.16 15.57
C SER A 316 -18.16 -8.29 15.91
N GLY A 317 -18.61 -7.40 15.02
CA GLY A 317 -19.76 -6.52 15.28
C GLY A 317 -19.49 -5.40 16.29
N LEU A 318 -18.22 -5.15 16.64
CA LEU A 318 -17.84 -4.22 17.72
C LEU A 318 -17.46 -2.81 17.23
N ARG A 319 -17.60 -2.54 15.92
CA ARG A 319 -17.19 -1.28 15.28
C ARG A 319 -17.78 -0.05 15.97
N THR A 320 -19.06 -0.07 16.30
CA THR A 320 -19.78 1.06 16.91
C THR A 320 -19.22 1.52 18.26
N GLN A 321 -18.39 0.69 18.92
CA GLN A 321 -17.70 1.08 20.14
C GLN A 321 -16.54 2.06 19.92
N VAL A 322 -16.03 2.16 18.67
CA VAL A 322 -14.86 2.99 18.32
C VAL A 322 -15.09 3.90 17.12
N ASP A 323 -16.15 3.67 16.34
CA ASP A 323 -16.57 4.48 15.21
C ASP A 323 -18.02 4.95 15.43
N VAL A 324 -18.21 6.26 15.57
CA VAL A 324 -19.50 6.87 15.86
C VAL A 324 -20.43 6.96 14.64
N HIS A 325 -19.92 6.71 13.45
CA HIS A 325 -20.67 6.86 12.21
C HIS A 325 -21.65 5.70 12.04
N LEU A 326 -22.84 5.96 11.50
CA LEU A 326 -23.83 4.94 11.16
C LEU A 326 -23.25 3.92 10.18
N ARG A 327 -22.66 4.40 9.09
CA ARG A 327 -21.80 3.61 8.19
C ARG A 327 -20.34 3.78 8.60
N ARG A 328 -19.44 2.93 8.10
CA ARG A 328 -18.02 3.02 8.43
C ARG A 328 -17.43 4.37 8.00
N GLY A 329 -17.09 5.21 8.95
CA GLY A 329 -16.46 6.52 8.75
C GLY A 329 -14.94 6.53 8.94
N LEU A 330 -14.36 5.43 9.45
CA LEU A 330 -12.94 5.30 9.73
C LEU A 330 -12.30 4.17 8.91
N SER A 331 -11.02 4.33 8.56
CA SER A 331 -10.24 3.22 7.99
C SER A 331 -10.07 2.09 9.02
N TYR A 332 -9.88 0.85 8.55
CA TYR A 332 -9.61 -0.28 9.46
C TYR A 332 -8.35 -0.05 10.30
N LEU A 333 -7.33 0.61 9.77
CA LEU A 333 -6.17 1.07 10.54
C LEU A 333 -6.62 1.92 11.75
N LYS A 334 -7.43 2.94 11.53
CA LYS A 334 -7.92 3.84 12.61
C LYS A 334 -8.86 3.13 13.59
N ILE A 335 -9.72 2.23 13.10
CA ILE A 335 -10.58 1.39 13.95
C ILE A 335 -9.72 0.53 14.87
N GLY A 336 -8.70 -0.16 14.32
CA GLY A 336 -7.78 -0.98 15.08
C GLY A 336 -6.99 -0.18 16.12
N LEU A 337 -6.41 0.95 15.74
CA LEU A 337 -5.70 1.83 16.68
C LEU A 337 -6.61 2.32 17.82
N ARG A 338 -7.84 2.74 17.52
CA ARG A 338 -8.81 3.14 18.55
C ARG A 338 -9.20 1.99 19.47
N TRP A 339 -9.35 0.78 18.90
CA TRP A 339 -9.63 -0.41 19.70
C TRP A 339 -8.48 -0.74 20.65
N LEU A 340 -7.24 -0.78 20.15
CA LEU A 340 -6.04 -1.07 20.94
C LEU A 340 -5.85 -0.07 22.08
N ARG A 341 -5.99 1.24 21.79
CA ARG A 341 -5.96 2.29 22.83
C ARG A 341 -7.09 2.14 23.82
N GLY A 342 -8.31 1.87 23.33
CA GLY A 342 -9.46 1.60 24.19
C GLY A 342 -9.31 0.36 25.05
N ALA A 343 -8.61 -0.68 24.59
CA ALA A 343 -8.28 -1.86 25.38
C ALA A 343 -7.39 -1.51 26.57
N ILE A 344 -6.44 -0.57 26.36
CA ILE A 344 -5.51 -0.15 27.43
C ILE A 344 -6.16 0.83 28.41
N TYR A 345 -6.82 1.89 27.90
CA TYR A 345 -7.34 2.96 28.76
C TYR A 345 -8.75 2.70 29.33
N LYS A 346 -9.54 1.83 28.68
CA LYS A 346 -10.93 1.53 29.05
C LYS A 346 -11.14 0.08 29.43
N ASN A 347 -10.07 -0.65 29.71
CA ASN A 347 -10.08 -2.08 30.07
C ASN A 347 -10.89 -2.96 29.12
N ARG A 348 -10.82 -2.68 27.79
CA ARG A 348 -11.44 -3.55 26.78
C ARG A 348 -10.61 -4.79 26.55
N LYS A 349 -11.27 -5.89 26.19
CA LYS A 349 -10.59 -7.14 25.84
C LYS A 349 -9.80 -6.96 24.54
N LEU A 350 -8.55 -7.40 24.52
CA LEU A 350 -7.81 -7.61 23.28
C LEU A 350 -8.44 -8.79 22.53
N LEU A 351 -8.81 -8.57 21.26
CA LEU A 351 -9.39 -9.62 20.43
C LEU A 351 -8.29 -10.50 19.85
N SER A 352 -8.61 -11.78 19.64
CA SER A 352 -7.79 -12.66 18.82
C SER A 352 -7.88 -12.21 17.37
N LEU A 353 -6.73 -12.07 16.69
CA LEU A 353 -6.67 -11.60 15.31
C LEU A 353 -7.36 -12.61 14.38
N LEU A 354 -8.25 -12.12 13.53
CA LEU A 354 -8.84 -12.88 12.44
C LEU A 354 -8.03 -12.68 11.15
N PRO A 355 -8.11 -13.60 10.19
CA PRO A 355 -7.48 -13.45 8.89
C PRO A 355 -7.90 -12.14 8.20
N LEU A 356 -6.97 -11.50 7.50
CA LEU A 356 -7.23 -10.24 6.80
C LEU A 356 -8.15 -10.49 5.60
N PRO A 357 -9.33 -9.84 5.49
CA PRO A 357 -10.19 -9.96 4.33
C PRO A 357 -9.51 -9.42 3.07
N ASN A 358 -9.63 -10.13 1.95
CA ASN A 358 -9.10 -9.68 0.65
C ASN A 358 -9.91 -8.54 0.03
N ARG A 359 -11.14 -8.32 0.48
CA ARG A 359 -12.05 -7.27 0.00
C ARG A 359 -12.41 -6.31 1.12
N GLU A 360 -12.85 -5.13 0.75
CA GLU A 360 -13.43 -4.18 1.68
C GLU A 360 -14.79 -4.72 2.18
N LEU A 361 -14.91 -4.95 3.49
CA LEU A 361 -16.13 -5.47 4.11
C LEU A 361 -17.27 -4.44 4.04
N GLU A 362 -16.93 -3.18 4.27
CA GLU A 362 -17.83 -2.04 4.19
C GLU A 362 -17.03 -0.83 3.71
N ARG A 363 -17.57 -0.06 2.76
CA ARG A 363 -16.91 1.15 2.26
C ARG A 363 -16.81 2.21 3.33
N CYS A 364 -15.73 3.00 3.28
CA CYS A 364 -15.48 4.08 4.21
C CYS A 364 -15.79 5.42 3.54
N PHE A 365 -16.74 6.14 4.10
CA PHE A 365 -17.06 7.49 3.68
C PHE A 365 -16.97 8.45 4.87
N ALA A 366 -16.10 9.44 4.77
CA ALA A 366 -15.93 10.46 5.81
C ALA A 366 -17.14 11.39 5.94
N SER A 367 -17.98 11.51 4.87
CA SER A 367 -19.20 12.31 4.81
C SER A 367 -20.11 11.82 3.69
N HIS A 368 -21.39 12.21 3.70
CA HIS A 368 -22.32 11.97 2.60
C HIS A 368 -21.80 12.55 1.27
N ARG A 369 -21.26 13.76 1.29
CA ARG A 369 -20.66 14.38 0.12
C ARG A 369 -19.52 13.53 -0.48
N ALA A 370 -18.67 12.94 0.35
CA ALA A 370 -17.61 12.04 -0.12
C ALA A 370 -18.17 10.74 -0.72
N GLU A 371 -19.35 10.30 -0.27
CA GLU A 371 -20.09 9.17 -0.84
C GLU A 371 -20.64 9.55 -2.22
N ASP A 372 -21.31 10.69 -2.33
CA ASP A 372 -21.87 11.20 -3.59
C ASP A 372 -20.76 11.44 -4.63
N ASP A 373 -19.69 12.15 -4.26
CA ASP A 373 -18.52 12.37 -5.12
C ASP A 373 -17.89 11.06 -5.62
N TYR A 374 -17.88 10.00 -4.80
CA TYR A 374 -17.35 8.71 -5.20
C TYR A 374 -18.18 8.06 -6.29
N TYR A 375 -19.51 8.10 -6.17
CA TYR A 375 -20.39 7.53 -7.18
C TYR A 375 -20.43 8.36 -8.46
N GLU A 376 -20.37 9.68 -8.36
CA GLU A 376 -20.33 10.60 -9.51
C GLU A 376 -19.03 10.49 -10.32
N ARG A 377 -17.88 10.28 -9.67
CA ARG A 377 -16.56 10.24 -10.35
C ARG A 377 -16.45 9.16 -11.43
N LEU A 378 -17.25 8.11 -11.36
CA LEU A 378 -17.22 7.00 -12.29
C LEU A 378 -18.50 6.90 -13.14
N LEU A 379 -19.26 7.97 -13.23
CA LEU A 379 -20.39 8.06 -14.16
C LEU A 379 -19.90 8.37 -15.58
N PHE A 380 -20.29 7.51 -16.51
CA PHE A 380 -19.99 7.67 -17.91
C PHE A 380 -21.31 7.69 -18.71
N SER A 381 -21.53 8.79 -19.43
CA SER A 381 -22.71 8.97 -20.28
C SER A 381 -22.52 8.35 -21.66
N ARG A 382 -21.29 8.14 -22.10
CA ARG A 382 -20.95 7.58 -23.42
C ARG A 382 -19.79 6.59 -23.31
N ILE A 383 -19.99 5.39 -23.84
CA ILE A 383 -18.97 4.34 -23.91
C ILE A 383 -18.81 3.94 -25.37
N ARG A 384 -17.56 3.97 -25.87
CA ARG A 384 -17.23 3.51 -27.23
C ARG A 384 -16.15 2.43 -27.17
N SER A 385 -16.41 1.30 -27.78
CA SER A 385 -15.40 0.27 -28.02
C SER A 385 -14.91 0.39 -29.47
N LEU A 386 -13.61 0.52 -29.65
CA LEU A 386 -12.98 0.74 -30.94
C LEU A 386 -11.96 -0.39 -31.19
N HIS A 387 -12.21 -1.17 -32.23
CA HIS A 387 -11.24 -2.13 -32.72
C HIS A 387 -10.22 -1.40 -33.59
N CYS A 388 -8.95 -1.45 -33.22
CA CYS A 388 -7.89 -0.88 -34.03
C CYS A 388 -7.59 -1.83 -35.18
N SER A 389 -7.61 -1.32 -36.40
CA SER A 389 -7.12 -2.07 -37.57
C SER A 389 -5.61 -2.24 -37.43
N VAL A 390 -5.14 -3.47 -37.35
CA VAL A 390 -3.71 -3.83 -37.34
C VAL A 390 -3.10 -3.55 -38.72
#